data_8ed548c22a22ab14a966fa22b364446b
#
_entry.id   8ed548c22a22ab14a966fa22b364446b
#
_cell.length_a   1.000
_cell.length_b   1.000
_cell.length_c   1.000
_cell.angle_alpha   90.00
_cell.angle_beta   90.00
_cell.angle_gamma   90.00
#
_symmetry.space_group_name_H-M   'P 1'
#
loop_
_entity.id
_entity.type
_entity.pdbx_description
1 polymer ?
#
loop_
_entity_poly.entity_id
_entity_poly.type
_entity_poly.pdbx_seq_one_letter_code
_entity_poly.pdbx_strand_id
1 'polypeptide(L)'
;GVVAGTAGEWSVRYRVRVDSLTPAGASQLPQALQGGLTMTVRQEGPTPAAVDGDRISASGKLRALHSYQNPGQPDRRAALGAQGVDARLSVVPGSFRVIRHSASDSLQGRLARWRETLRQKLLTAMPEPDAALIMGMLFGGYDGIDRQTVRDFAATGIVHILSVSGAHIALLAGAVFWLAGRLRLRQGWAAAIAAATLLGYGFLCGFSAPVIRSVIMGLITMASLALERRASAKPALALAVLAMLVYQPYNL
;
A
#
# COMPACT_ATOMS: atom_id res chain seq x y z
N GLY A 1 -7.70 -0.01 0.20
CA GLY A 1 -7.68 -1.14 1.14
C GLY A 1 -9.06 -1.74 1.29
N VAL A 2 -9.12 -3.04 1.39
CA VAL A 2 -10.35 -3.82 1.60
C VAL A 2 -10.46 -4.16 3.08
N VAL A 3 -11.62 -3.94 3.69
CA VAL A 3 -11.87 -4.29 5.10
C VAL A 3 -13.12 -5.14 5.16
N ALA A 4 -13.00 -6.34 5.74
CA ALA A 4 -14.15 -7.20 6.00
C ALA A 4 -15.14 -6.51 6.96
N GLY A 5 -16.41 -6.52 6.60
CA GLY A 5 -17.53 -6.13 7.45
C GLY A 5 -18.03 -7.32 8.28
N THR A 6 -19.03 -7.08 9.11
CA THR A 6 -19.81 -8.14 9.74
C THR A 6 -20.80 -8.71 8.73
N ALA A 7 -21.00 -10.03 8.72
CA ALA A 7 -22.01 -10.74 7.92
C ALA A 7 -21.85 -10.66 6.38
N GLY A 8 -20.67 -10.90 5.85
CA GLY A 8 -20.45 -11.01 4.40
C GLY A 8 -20.37 -9.69 3.63
N GLU A 9 -20.57 -8.56 4.29
CA GLU A 9 -20.34 -7.25 3.67
C GLU A 9 -18.86 -6.86 3.73
N TRP A 10 -18.33 -6.44 2.59
CA TRP A 10 -16.97 -5.94 2.46
C TRP A 10 -16.96 -4.44 2.24
N SER A 11 -16.03 -3.72 2.84
CA SER A 11 -15.82 -2.31 2.57
C SER A 11 -14.47 -2.09 1.89
N VAL A 12 -14.51 -1.64 0.66
CA VAL A 12 -13.32 -1.32 -0.12
C VAL A 12 -13.08 0.18 -0.06
N ARG A 13 -11.84 0.57 0.23
CA ARG A 13 -11.44 1.96 0.26
C ARG A 13 -10.59 2.29 -0.94
N TYR A 14 -11.07 3.24 -1.73
CA TYR A 14 -10.37 3.78 -2.89
C TYR A 14 -9.82 5.18 -2.58
N ARG A 15 -8.65 5.49 -3.10
CA ARG A 15 -8.17 6.86 -3.23
C ARG A 15 -8.46 7.32 -4.64
N VAL A 16 -9.18 8.42 -4.79
CA VAL A 16 -9.72 8.88 -6.06
C VAL A 16 -9.31 10.33 -6.28
N ARG A 17 -8.86 10.64 -7.49
CA ARG A 17 -8.76 12.03 -7.95
C ARG A 17 -10.11 12.42 -8.53
N VAL A 18 -10.63 13.56 -8.12
CA VAL A 18 -11.91 14.07 -8.60
C VAL A 18 -11.69 14.87 -9.87
N ASP A 19 -12.41 14.53 -10.93
CA ASP A 19 -12.42 15.31 -12.17
C ASP A 19 -13.61 16.28 -12.17
N SER A 20 -14.76 15.84 -11.66
CA SER A 20 -15.99 16.64 -11.59
C SER A 20 -16.88 16.20 -10.44
N LEU A 21 -17.64 17.13 -9.90
CA LEU A 21 -18.60 16.91 -8.82
C LEU A 21 -19.92 17.62 -9.17
N THR A 22 -21.02 16.90 -9.02
CA THR A 22 -22.38 17.46 -9.19
C THR A 22 -23.09 17.39 -7.84
N PRO A 23 -23.39 18.52 -7.19
CA PRO A 23 -24.18 18.52 -5.95
C PRO A 23 -25.60 18.00 -6.21
N ALA A 24 -26.16 17.22 -5.29
CA ALA A 24 -27.53 16.75 -5.38
C ALA A 24 -28.50 17.95 -5.30
N GLY A 25 -29.44 18.02 -6.26
CA GLY A 25 -30.43 19.11 -6.33
C GLY A 25 -29.98 20.37 -7.08
N ALA A 26 -28.76 20.39 -7.62
CA ALA A 26 -28.32 21.51 -8.45
C ALA A 26 -28.67 21.26 -9.91
N SER A 27 -29.37 22.21 -10.54
CA SER A 27 -29.59 22.25 -12.00
C SER A 27 -28.33 22.69 -12.76
N GLN A 28 -27.20 22.80 -12.07
CA GLN A 28 -25.94 23.31 -12.63
C GLN A 28 -25.12 22.19 -13.23
N LEU A 29 -24.40 22.52 -14.30
CA LEU A 29 -23.41 21.66 -14.94
C LEU A 29 -22.36 21.17 -13.91
N PRO A 30 -21.81 19.95 -14.11
CA PRO A 30 -20.75 19.42 -13.26
C PRO A 30 -19.62 20.43 -13.12
N GLN A 31 -19.29 20.82 -11.89
CA GLN A 31 -18.15 21.70 -11.65
C GLN A 31 -16.86 20.86 -11.74
N ALA A 32 -15.91 21.30 -12.53
CA ALA A 32 -14.57 20.74 -12.54
C ALA A 32 -13.90 21.09 -11.20
N LEU A 33 -13.67 20.11 -10.37
CA LEU A 33 -12.97 20.23 -9.10
C LEU A 33 -11.71 19.38 -9.14
N GLN A 34 -10.58 19.98 -8.81
CA GLN A 34 -9.33 19.24 -8.64
C GLN A 34 -9.11 18.99 -7.14
N GLY A 35 -9.07 17.72 -6.75
CA GLY A 35 -8.82 17.33 -5.38
C GLY A 35 -8.76 15.82 -5.26
N GLY A 36 -8.24 15.34 -4.14
CA GLY A 36 -8.24 13.92 -3.81
C GLY A 36 -9.29 13.59 -2.78
N LEU A 37 -9.95 12.47 -2.92
CA LEU A 37 -10.82 11.98 -1.87
C LEU A 37 -10.62 10.49 -1.60
N THR A 38 -10.91 10.12 -0.37
CA THR A 38 -11.02 8.72 0.02
C THR A 38 -12.48 8.31 -0.08
N MET A 39 -12.75 7.34 -0.94
CA MET A 39 -14.07 6.78 -1.17
C MET A 39 -14.17 5.42 -0.51
N THR A 40 -15.25 5.17 0.24
CA THR A 40 -15.55 3.86 0.82
C THR A 40 -16.78 3.29 0.16
N VAL A 41 -16.62 2.13 -0.47
CA VAL A 41 -17.68 1.37 -1.16
C VAL A 41 -17.96 0.12 -0.37
N ARG A 42 -19.24 -0.18 -0.13
CA ARG A 42 -19.69 -1.48 0.41
C ARG A 42 -20.03 -2.39 -0.76
N GLN A 43 -19.57 -3.62 -0.72
CA GLN A 43 -19.76 -4.62 -1.77
C GLN A 43 -19.88 -6.03 -1.18
N GLU A 44 -20.40 -6.97 -1.97
CA GLU A 44 -20.62 -8.38 -1.61
C GLU A 44 -19.40 -9.26 -1.86
N GLY A 45 -18.22 -8.78 -1.77
CA GLY A 45 -17.02 -9.59 -1.95
C GLY A 45 -15.75 -8.80 -1.72
N PRO A 46 -14.64 -9.49 -1.50
CA PRO A 46 -13.37 -8.86 -1.19
C PRO A 46 -12.64 -8.31 -2.43
N THR A 47 -13.06 -8.71 -3.63
CA THR A 47 -12.41 -8.28 -4.88
C THR A 47 -12.77 -6.84 -5.20
N PRO A 48 -11.81 -5.93 -5.33
CA PRO A 48 -12.11 -4.55 -5.71
C PRO A 48 -12.82 -4.48 -7.06
N ALA A 49 -13.94 -3.77 -7.12
CA ALA A 49 -14.70 -3.59 -8.36
C ALA A 49 -13.99 -2.65 -9.35
N ALA A 50 -13.02 -1.87 -8.90
CA ALA A 50 -12.19 -1.00 -9.74
C ALA A 50 -10.71 -1.17 -9.38
N VAL A 51 -9.85 -1.04 -10.37
CA VAL A 51 -8.39 -1.09 -10.23
C VAL A 51 -7.78 0.30 -10.43
N ASP A 52 -6.48 0.43 -10.11
CA ASP A 52 -5.79 1.70 -10.25
C ASP A 52 -5.78 2.20 -11.70
N GLY A 53 -6.15 3.47 -11.86
CA GLY A 53 -6.29 4.12 -13.16
C GLY A 53 -7.70 4.05 -13.78
N ASP A 54 -8.62 3.27 -13.23
CA ASP A 54 -10.00 3.23 -13.71
C ASP A 54 -10.72 4.57 -13.47
N ARG A 55 -11.54 4.95 -14.44
CA ARG A 55 -12.46 6.08 -14.28
C ARG A 55 -13.79 5.58 -13.76
N ILE A 56 -14.22 6.16 -12.64
CA ILE A 56 -15.39 5.71 -11.91
C ILE A 56 -16.41 6.82 -11.73
N SER A 57 -17.67 6.45 -11.61
CA SER A 57 -18.76 7.30 -11.14
C SER A 57 -19.34 6.72 -9.87
N ALA A 58 -19.59 7.58 -8.91
CA ALA A 58 -20.21 7.16 -7.66
C ALA A 58 -21.03 8.32 -7.07
N SER A 59 -22.15 8.00 -6.47
CA SER A 59 -22.96 8.95 -5.71
C SER A 59 -22.86 8.63 -4.23
N GLY A 60 -22.82 9.65 -3.39
CA GLY A 60 -22.65 9.41 -1.97
C GLY A 60 -22.63 10.68 -1.13
N LYS A 61 -22.46 10.48 0.17
CA LYS A 61 -22.36 11.58 1.12
C LYS A 61 -20.89 12.02 1.26
N LEU A 62 -20.61 13.23 0.77
CA LEU A 62 -19.30 13.86 0.92
C LEU A 62 -19.19 14.43 2.35
N ARG A 63 -18.08 14.16 3.00
CA ARG A 63 -17.75 14.68 4.33
C ARG A 63 -16.35 15.27 4.32
N ALA A 64 -16.21 16.46 4.94
CA ALA A 64 -14.91 17.02 5.21
C ALA A 64 -14.11 16.12 6.16
N LEU A 65 -12.80 16.16 6.05
CA LEU A 65 -11.92 15.51 7.01
C LEU A 65 -12.04 16.21 8.36
N HIS A 66 -12.35 15.45 9.40
CA HIS A 66 -12.42 15.94 10.76
C HIS A 66 -11.14 15.55 11.49
N SER A 67 -10.52 16.51 12.16
CA SER A 67 -9.39 16.29 13.06
C SER A 67 -9.87 16.48 14.50
N TYR A 68 -9.72 15.44 15.30
CA TYR A 68 -9.88 15.56 16.74
C TYR A 68 -8.57 16.14 17.27
N GLN A 69 -8.59 17.41 17.70
CA GLN A 69 -7.42 18.09 18.26
C GLN A 69 -7.13 17.59 19.69
N ASN A 70 -6.87 16.29 19.84
CA ASN A 70 -6.46 15.74 21.12
C ASN A 70 -4.99 16.07 21.37
N PRO A 71 -4.62 16.51 22.58
CA PRO A 71 -3.22 16.77 22.93
C PRO A 71 -2.34 15.54 22.67
N GLY A 72 -1.23 15.73 21.96
CA GLY A 72 -0.27 14.66 21.64
C GLY A 72 -0.65 13.76 20.46
N GLN A 73 -1.80 13.94 19.83
CA GLN A 73 -2.11 13.21 18.60
C GLN A 73 -1.74 14.02 17.36
N PRO A 74 -1.15 13.40 16.33
CA PRO A 74 -0.84 14.08 15.07
C PRO A 74 -2.14 14.54 14.38
N ASP A 75 -2.09 15.70 13.73
CA ASP A 75 -3.22 16.22 12.97
C ASP A 75 -3.52 15.33 11.76
N ARG A 76 -4.56 14.54 11.89
CA ARG A 76 -5.00 13.61 10.86
C ARG A 76 -5.43 14.30 9.57
N ARG A 77 -5.94 15.53 9.65
CA ARG A 77 -6.33 16.33 8.48
C ARG A 77 -5.09 16.75 7.71
N ALA A 78 -4.07 17.26 8.40
CA ALA A 78 -2.81 17.65 7.79
C ALA A 78 -2.11 16.43 7.15
N ALA A 79 -2.08 15.28 7.85
CA ALA A 79 -1.49 14.05 7.34
C ALA A 79 -2.19 13.50 6.09
N LEU A 80 -3.51 13.56 6.02
CA LEU A 80 -4.27 13.13 4.85
C LEU A 80 -4.18 14.17 3.72
N GLY A 81 -4.19 15.47 4.03
CA GLY A 81 -4.00 16.55 3.06
C GLY A 81 -2.64 16.47 2.38
N ALA A 82 -1.57 16.19 3.13
CA ALA A 82 -0.24 15.93 2.57
C ALA A 82 -0.18 14.72 1.62
N GLN A 83 -1.10 13.78 1.79
CA GLN A 83 -1.29 12.65 0.87
C GLN A 83 -2.24 12.97 -0.30
N GLY A 84 -2.67 14.24 -0.44
CA GLY A 84 -3.61 14.67 -1.47
C GLY A 84 -5.04 14.17 -1.25
N VAL A 85 -5.44 13.97 0.01
CA VAL A 85 -6.81 13.59 0.37
C VAL A 85 -7.47 14.75 1.09
N ASP A 86 -8.48 15.35 0.46
CA ASP A 86 -9.16 16.55 0.98
C ASP A 86 -10.51 16.24 1.63
N ALA A 87 -11.14 15.13 1.22
CA ALA A 87 -12.45 14.76 1.73
C ALA A 87 -12.67 13.24 1.73
N ARG A 88 -13.80 12.81 2.32
CA ARG A 88 -14.28 11.42 2.30
C ARG A 88 -15.64 11.33 1.65
N LEU A 89 -15.81 10.33 0.77
CA LEU A 89 -17.08 9.98 0.16
C LEU A 89 -17.55 8.62 0.70
N SER A 90 -18.70 8.62 1.34
CA SER A 90 -19.41 7.37 1.67
C SER A 90 -20.38 7.07 0.55
N VAL A 91 -20.11 6.04 -0.23
CA VAL A 91 -20.87 5.69 -1.43
C VAL A 91 -22.19 5.05 -1.06
N VAL A 92 -23.26 5.44 -1.75
CA VAL A 92 -24.57 4.79 -1.64
C VAL A 92 -24.49 3.41 -2.32
N PRO A 93 -24.97 2.33 -1.69
CA PRO A 93 -25.02 1.02 -2.31
C PRO A 93 -25.64 1.07 -3.71
N GLY A 94 -25.05 0.38 -4.68
CA GLY A 94 -25.52 0.34 -6.07
C GLY A 94 -25.19 1.56 -6.94
N SER A 95 -24.66 2.66 -6.38
CA SER A 95 -24.32 3.86 -7.15
C SER A 95 -22.89 3.87 -7.71
N PHE A 96 -22.09 2.88 -7.36
CA PHE A 96 -20.71 2.73 -7.84
C PHE A 96 -20.70 2.09 -9.22
N ARG A 97 -20.06 2.75 -10.19
CA ARG A 97 -19.89 2.24 -11.56
C ARG A 97 -18.52 2.56 -12.09
N VAL A 98 -17.87 1.60 -12.73
CA VAL A 98 -16.68 1.84 -13.53
C VAL A 98 -17.15 2.31 -14.90
N ILE A 99 -16.81 3.56 -15.25
CA ILE A 99 -17.18 4.17 -16.55
C ILE A 99 -16.22 3.71 -17.64
N ARG A 100 -14.94 3.63 -17.27
CA ARG A 100 -13.88 3.26 -18.20
C ARG A 100 -12.78 2.54 -17.45
N HIS A 101 -12.48 1.33 -17.88
CA HIS A 101 -11.29 0.64 -17.43
C HIS A 101 -10.06 1.32 -18.04
N SER A 102 -9.10 1.61 -17.20
CA SER A 102 -7.85 2.15 -17.71
C SER A 102 -7.16 1.05 -18.52
N ALA A 103 -6.99 1.32 -19.81
CA ALA A 103 -6.03 0.61 -20.63
C ALA A 103 -4.60 1.09 -20.30
N SER A 104 -4.34 1.51 -19.04
CA SER A 104 -3.04 2.05 -18.72
C SER A 104 -2.02 0.93 -18.74
N ASP A 105 -1.20 0.93 -19.79
CA ASP A 105 0.08 0.20 -19.85
C ASP A 105 1.09 0.73 -18.83
N SER A 106 0.62 1.49 -17.83
CA SER A 106 1.47 1.93 -16.72
C SER A 106 2.00 0.70 -15.98
N LEU A 107 3.25 0.76 -15.61
CA LEU A 107 3.89 -0.30 -14.81
C LEU A 107 3.06 -0.63 -13.56
N GLN A 108 2.46 0.39 -12.93
CA GLN A 108 1.59 0.21 -11.76
C GLN A 108 0.32 -0.57 -12.09
N GLY A 109 -0.34 -0.28 -13.22
CA GLY A 109 -1.52 -1.02 -13.66
C GLY A 109 -1.20 -2.47 -14.02
N ARG A 110 -0.07 -2.74 -14.68
CA ARG A 110 0.40 -4.10 -14.97
C ARG A 110 0.67 -4.88 -13.68
N LEU A 111 1.26 -4.22 -12.70
CA LEU A 111 1.57 -4.80 -11.41
C LEU A 111 0.31 -5.10 -10.59
N ALA A 112 -0.66 -4.18 -10.58
CA ALA A 112 -1.95 -4.39 -9.93
C ALA A 112 -2.67 -5.61 -10.52
N ARG A 113 -2.69 -5.73 -11.85
CA ARG A 113 -3.25 -6.90 -12.54
C ARG A 113 -2.51 -8.20 -12.19
N TRP A 114 -1.18 -8.16 -12.13
CA TRP A 114 -0.38 -9.33 -11.76
C TRP A 114 -0.67 -9.77 -10.31
N ARG A 115 -0.76 -8.83 -9.36
CA ARG A 115 -1.16 -9.14 -7.97
C ARG A 115 -2.55 -9.76 -7.90
N GLU A 116 -3.50 -9.21 -8.67
CA GLU A 116 -4.86 -9.76 -8.71
C GLU A 116 -4.87 -11.16 -9.33
N THR A 117 -4.11 -11.40 -10.39
CA THR A 117 -3.95 -12.74 -10.96
C THR A 117 -3.35 -13.73 -9.95
N LEU A 118 -2.36 -13.30 -9.18
CA LEU A 118 -1.78 -14.13 -8.12
C LEU A 118 -2.80 -14.43 -7.03
N ARG A 119 -3.56 -13.40 -6.62
CA ARG A 119 -4.64 -13.55 -5.64
C ARG A 119 -5.68 -14.57 -6.11
N GLN A 120 -6.13 -14.47 -7.34
CA GLN A 120 -7.09 -15.41 -7.92
C GLN A 120 -6.54 -16.84 -7.94
N LYS A 121 -5.27 -17.03 -8.29
CA LYS A 121 -4.63 -18.35 -8.22
C LYS A 121 -4.56 -18.89 -6.79
N LEU A 122 -4.30 -18.05 -5.80
CA LEU A 122 -4.33 -18.48 -4.39
C LEU A 122 -5.74 -18.88 -3.96
N LEU A 123 -6.76 -18.14 -4.37
CA LEU A 123 -8.17 -18.45 -4.08
C LEU A 123 -8.65 -19.76 -4.70
N THR A 124 -8.02 -20.23 -5.79
CA THR A 124 -8.32 -21.57 -6.34
C THR A 124 -7.63 -22.70 -5.57
N ALA A 125 -6.56 -22.39 -4.84
CA ALA A 125 -5.74 -23.38 -4.15
C ALA A 125 -6.05 -23.47 -2.64
N MET A 126 -6.61 -22.42 -2.05
CA MET A 126 -6.85 -22.35 -0.59
C MET A 126 -8.06 -21.45 -0.26
N PRO A 127 -8.62 -21.58 0.97
CA PRO A 127 -9.69 -20.73 1.46
C PRO A 127 -9.31 -19.25 1.45
N GLU A 128 -10.32 -18.38 1.28
CA GLU A 128 -10.13 -16.93 1.17
C GLU A 128 -9.33 -16.31 2.34
N PRO A 129 -9.58 -16.65 3.63
CA PRO A 129 -8.82 -16.10 4.73
C PRO A 129 -7.32 -16.36 4.63
N ASP A 130 -6.94 -17.56 4.20
CA ASP A 130 -5.54 -17.98 4.07
C ASP A 130 -4.86 -17.26 2.89
N ALA A 131 -5.57 -17.15 1.76
CA ALA A 131 -5.10 -16.39 0.60
C ALA A 131 -4.86 -14.91 0.95
N ALA A 132 -5.77 -14.29 1.72
CA ALA A 132 -5.63 -12.92 2.17
C ALA A 132 -4.44 -12.74 3.12
N LEU A 133 -4.22 -13.68 4.04
CA LEU A 133 -3.04 -13.69 4.92
C LEU A 133 -1.74 -13.76 4.14
N ILE A 134 -1.64 -14.68 3.19
CA ILE A 134 -0.44 -14.84 2.34
C ILE A 134 -0.20 -13.56 1.52
N MET A 135 -1.22 -12.98 0.93
CA MET A 135 -1.10 -11.72 0.19
C MET A 135 -0.64 -10.57 1.10
N GLY A 136 -1.17 -10.49 2.33
CA GLY A 136 -0.75 -9.53 3.35
C GLY A 136 0.72 -9.69 3.73
N MET A 137 1.17 -10.93 3.94
CA MET A 137 2.57 -11.23 4.26
C MET A 137 3.51 -10.90 3.10
N LEU A 138 3.12 -11.20 1.84
CA LEU A 138 3.98 -11.00 0.67
C LEU A 138 4.06 -9.54 0.23
N PHE A 139 2.94 -8.83 0.20
CA PHE A 139 2.85 -7.48 -0.37
C PHE A 139 2.55 -6.40 0.66
N GLY A 140 2.25 -6.80 1.87
CA GLY A 140 1.83 -5.92 2.95
C GLY A 140 0.37 -5.50 2.83
N GLY A 141 -0.21 -5.09 3.95
CA GLY A 141 -1.58 -4.65 4.05
C GLY A 141 -2.48 -5.66 4.74
N TYR A 142 -3.68 -5.20 5.07
CA TYR A 142 -4.69 -6.00 5.77
C TYR A 142 -5.90 -6.26 4.86
N ASP A 143 -5.71 -6.12 3.55
CA ASP A 143 -6.78 -6.22 2.57
C ASP A 143 -7.30 -7.66 2.47
N GLY A 144 -8.59 -7.82 2.77
CA GLY A 144 -9.24 -9.14 2.79
C GLY A 144 -9.02 -9.95 4.06
N ILE A 145 -8.21 -9.48 5.01
CA ILE A 145 -8.02 -10.16 6.30
C ILE A 145 -9.15 -9.75 7.26
N ASP A 146 -9.77 -10.74 7.88
CA ASP A 146 -10.82 -10.51 8.88
C ASP A 146 -10.29 -9.71 10.08
N ARG A 147 -11.14 -8.85 10.63
CA ARG A 147 -10.79 -8.00 11.77
C ARG A 147 -10.45 -8.80 13.02
N GLN A 148 -11.11 -9.95 13.22
CA GLN A 148 -10.81 -10.80 14.37
C GLN A 148 -9.39 -11.38 14.23
N THR A 149 -9.05 -11.90 13.06
CA THR A 149 -7.71 -12.39 12.75
C THR A 149 -6.64 -11.30 13.00
N VAL A 150 -6.87 -10.06 12.53
CA VAL A 150 -5.92 -8.96 12.80
C VAL A 150 -5.78 -8.68 14.30
N ARG A 151 -6.88 -8.74 15.07
CA ARG A 151 -6.84 -8.58 16.55
C ARG A 151 -6.08 -9.70 17.22
N ASP A 152 -6.25 -10.93 16.77
CA ASP A 152 -5.56 -12.10 17.34
C ASP A 152 -4.06 -12.01 17.07
N PHE A 153 -3.65 -11.61 15.87
CA PHE A 153 -2.25 -11.29 15.56
C PHE A 153 -1.71 -10.13 16.40
N ALA A 154 -2.52 -9.12 16.65
CA ALA A 154 -2.13 -7.99 17.51
C ALA A 154 -2.01 -8.42 18.99
N ALA A 155 -2.93 -9.24 19.48
CA ALA A 155 -2.91 -9.76 20.84
C ALA A 155 -1.69 -10.64 21.13
N THR A 156 -1.24 -11.41 20.12
CA THR A 156 -0.02 -12.21 20.18
C THR A 156 1.26 -11.43 19.92
N GLY A 157 1.16 -10.13 19.58
CA GLY A 157 2.31 -9.26 19.27
C GLY A 157 2.95 -9.49 17.91
N ILE A 158 2.42 -10.39 17.07
CA ILE A 158 2.98 -10.75 15.77
C ILE A 158 2.30 -10.04 14.58
N VAL A 159 1.47 -9.04 14.82
CA VAL A 159 0.78 -8.26 13.78
C VAL A 159 1.73 -7.67 12.73
N HIS A 160 2.99 -7.43 13.10
CA HIS A 160 4.01 -6.92 12.19
C HIS A 160 4.38 -7.90 11.07
N ILE A 161 4.06 -9.20 11.19
CA ILE A 161 4.27 -10.20 10.14
C ILE A 161 3.28 -9.97 8.97
N LEU A 162 2.10 -9.40 9.25
CA LEU A 162 1.10 -9.04 8.24
C LEU A 162 1.49 -7.80 7.43
N SER A 163 2.61 -7.20 7.74
CA SER A 163 3.18 -6.10 6.96
C SER A 163 4.57 -6.47 6.48
N VAL A 164 4.96 -5.96 5.32
CA VAL A 164 6.33 -6.14 4.85
C VAL A 164 7.29 -5.49 5.82
N SER A 165 8.12 -6.32 6.44
CA SER A 165 9.05 -5.92 7.49
C SER A 165 10.51 -5.95 7.01
N GLY A 166 11.42 -5.42 7.84
CA GLY A 166 12.86 -5.50 7.59
C GLY A 166 13.35 -6.95 7.44
N ALA A 167 12.69 -7.92 8.07
CA ALA A 167 13.04 -9.34 7.93
C ALA A 167 12.83 -9.84 6.50
N HIS A 168 11.76 -9.43 5.80
CA HIS A 168 11.54 -9.79 4.39
C HIS A 168 12.65 -9.23 3.50
N ILE A 169 13.06 -7.99 3.74
CA ILE A 169 14.16 -7.33 3.02
C ILE A 169 15.49 -8.05 3.29
N ALA A 170 15.74 -8.42 4.54
CA ALA A 170 16.96 -9.15 4.92
C ALA A 170 17.01 -10.55 4.31
N LEU A 171 15.89 -11.27 4.33
CA LEU A 171 15.77 -12.60 3.73
C LEU A 171 16.00 -12.55 2.22
N LEU A 172 15.38 -11.59 1.54
CA LEU A 172 15.51 -11.42 0.10
C LEU A 172 16.96 -11.05 -0.30
N ALA A 173 17.57 -10.11 0.43
CA ALA A 173 18.98 -9.76 0.23
C ALA A 173 19.90 -10.96 0.50
N GLY A 174 19.66 -11.68 1.59
CA GLY A 174 20.42 -12.89 1.95
C GLY A 174 20.34 -13.97 0.88
N ALA A 175 19.17 -14.21 0.33
CA ALA A 175 18.98 -15.18 -0.77
C ALA A 175 19.78 -14.77 -2.02
N VAL A 176 19.76 -13.47 -2.38
CA VAL A 176 20.56 -12.94 -3.50
C VAL A 176 22.06 -13.12 -3.24
N PHE A 177 22.54 -12.79 -2.05
CA PHE A 177 23.96 -12.98 -1.72
C PHE A 177 24.37 -14.44 -1.68
N TRP A 178 23.52 -15.32 -1.15
CA TRP A 178 23.77 -16.76 -1.18
C TRP A 178 23.89 -17.29 -2.62
N LEU A 179 22.96 -16.90 -3.51
CA LEU A 179 22.98 -17.29 -4.91
C LEU A 179 24.21 -16.69 -5.64
N ALA A 180 24.51 -15.42 -5.38
CA ALA A 180 25.69 -14.76 -5.94
C ALA A 180 27.00 -15.46 -5.53
N GLY A 181 27.08 -15.92 -4.28
CA GLY A 181 28.20 -16.71 -3.78
C GLY A 181 28.34 -18.06 -4.52
N ARG A 182 27.22 -18.73 -4.77
CA ARG A 182 27.19 -19.99 -5.57
C ARG A 182 27.68 -19.75 -7.01
N LEU A 183 27.32 -18.61 -7.59
CA LEU A 183 27.72 -18.21 -8.94
C LEU A 183 29.12 -17.55 -8.98
N ARG A 184 29.81 -17.46 -7.84
CA ARG A 184 31.12 -16.82 -7.68
C ARG A 184 31.17 -15.39 -8.23
N LEU A 185 30.07 -14.65 -8.08
CA LEU A 185 30.02 -13.25 -8.49
C LEU A 185 30.86 -12.36 -7.56
N ARG A 186 31.48 -11.32 -8.13
CA ARG A 186 32.19 -10.30 -7.34
C ARG A 186 31.17 -9.60 -6.42
N GLN A 187 31.60 -9.23 -5.21
CA GLN A 187 30.77 -8.62 -4.17
C GLN A 187 30.02 -7.37 -4.66
N GLY A 188 30.65 -6.54 -5.50
CA GLY A 188 29.98 -5.36 -6.08
C GLY A 188 28.78 -5.72 -6.96
N TRP A 189 28.88 -6.78 -7.78
CA TRP A 189 27.76 -7.27 -8.58
C TRP A 189 26.66 -7.89 -7.73
N ALA A 190 27.02 -8.64 -6.70
CA ALA A 190 26.06 -9.19 -5.75
C ALA A 190 25.27 -8.07 -5.05
N ALA A 191 25.97 -7.01 -4.60
CA ALA A 191 25.34 -5.85 -3.99
C ALA A 191 24.43 -5.09 -4.96
N ALA A 192 24.83 -4.91 -6.22
CA ALA A 192 24.03 -4.25 -7.24
C ALA A 192 22.75 -5.04 -7.56
N ILE A 193 22.86 -6.37 -7.72
CA ILE A 193 21.70 -7.23 -7.96
C ILE A 193 20.75 -7.22 -6.76
N ALA A 194 21.30 -7.29 -5.54
CA ALA A 194 20.49 -7.19 -4.33
C ALA A 194 19.78 -5.84 -4.23
N ALA A 195 20.45 -4.73 -4.50
CA ALA A 195 19.85 -3.40 -4.52
C ALA A 195 18.71 -3.29 -5.55
N ALA A 196 18.91 -3.79 -6.77
CA ALA A 196 17.88 -3.82 -7.80
C ALA A 196 16.69 -4.70 -7.38
N THR A 197 16.94 -5.84 -6.75
CA THR A 197 15.90 -6.74 -6.23
C THR A 197 15.09 -6.07 -5.11
N LEU A 198 15.75 -5.36 -4.18
CA LEU A 198 15.07 -4.64 -3.11
C LEU A 198 14.20 -3.49 -3.64
N LEU A 199 14.69 -2.73 -4.63
CA LEU A 199 13.91 -1.69 -5.30
C LEU A 199 12.70 -2.28 -6.02
N GLY A 200 12.90 -3.36 -6.77
CA GLY A 200 11.82 -4.08 -7.45
C GLY A 200 10.76 -4.59 -6.46
N TYR A 201 11.19 -5.16 -5.34
CA TYR A 201 10.28 -5.61 -4.29
C TYR A 201 9.55 -4.44 -3.61
N GLY A 202 10.25 -3.33 -3.33
CA GLY A 202 9.62 -2.11 -2.83
C GLY A 202 8.54 -1.58 -3.77
N PHE A 203 8.80 -1.61 -5.08
CA PHE A 203 7.82 -1.26 -6.11
C PHE A 203 6.65 -2.25 -6.11
N LEU A 204 6.92 -3.55 -6.00
CA LEU A 204 5.91 -4.60 -5.85
C LEU A 204 5.03 -4.37 -4.62
N CYS A 205 5.56 -3.92 -3.50
CA CYS A 205 4.80 -3.66 -2.28
C CYS A 205 4.12 -2.28 -2.25
N GLY A 206 4.28 -1.45 -3.29
CA GLY A 206 3.67 -0.12 -3.40
C GLY A 206 4.28 0.93 -2.48
N PHE A 207 5.53 0.77 -2.06
CA PHE A 207 6.28 1.74 -1.25
C PHE A 207 5.52 2.29 -0.03
N SER A 208 4.84 1.41 0.72
CA SER A 208 4.28 1.81 2.02
C SER A 208 5.39 2.27 2.99
N ALA A 209 5.06 3.09 3.97
CA ALA A 209 6.08 3.68 4.87
C ALA A 209 7.04 2.65 5.52
N PRO A 210 6.58 1.48 6.03
CA PRO A 210 7.48 0.45 6.54
C PRO A 210 8.43 -0.11 5.47
N VAL A 211 7.92 -0.29 4.24
CA VAL A 211 8.69 -0.82 3.11
C VAL A 211 9.77 0.17 2.69
N ILE A 212 9.42 1.46 2.54
CA ILE A 212 10.38 2.53 2.20
C ILE A 212 11.55 2.52 3.18
N ARG A 213 11.26 2.51 4.50
CA ARG A 213 12.29 2.47 5.54
C ARG A 213 13.20 1.26 5.37
N SER A 214 12.62 0.08 5.21
CA SER A 214 13.38 -1.16 5.10
C SER A 214 14.21 -1.21 3.81
N VAL A 215 13.68 -0.73 2.69
CA VAL A 215 14.40 -0.64 1.41
C VAL A 215 15.56 0.35 1.52
N ILE A 216 15.36 1.54 2.08
CA ILE A 216 16.45 2.52 2.26
C ILE A 216 17.56 1.94 3.12
N MET A 217 17.23 1.32 4.25
CA MET A 217 18.24 0.66 5.10
C MET A 217 18.96 -0.46 4.36
N GLY A 218 18.24 -1.27 3.60
CA GLY A 218 18.82 -2.30 2.76
C GLY A 218 19.77 -1.74 1.69
N LEU A 219 19.36 -0.68 1.00
CA LEU A 219 20.22 -0.02 -0.01
C LEU A 219 21.49 0.56 0.58
N ILE A 220 21.41 1.18 1.77
CA ILE A 220 22.59 1.68 2.48
C ILE A 220 23.54 0.53 2.83
N THR A 221 22.99 -0.59 3.26
CA THR A 221 23.77 -1.80 3.54
C THR A 221 24.46 -2.32 2.27
N MET A 222 23.73 -2.39 1.15
CA MET A 222 24.29 -2.82 -0.14
C MET A 222 25.39 -1.86 -0.62
N ALA A 223 25.18 -0.55 -0.50
CA ALA A 223 26.19 0.44 -0.83
C ALA A 223 27.44 0.30 0.04
N SER A 224 27.28 0.06 1.34
CA SER A 224 28.41 -0.17 2.25
C SER A 224 29.21 -1.42 1.87
N LEU A 225 28.53 -2.50 1.50
CA LEU A 225 29.18 -3.73 1.03
C LEU A 225 29.90 -3.51 -0.30
N ALA A 226 29.29 -2.79 -1.25
CA ALA A 226 29.90 -2.47 -2.54
C ALA A 226 31.18 -1.61 -2.40
N LEU A 227 31.19 -0.73 -1.39
CA LEU A 227 32.35 0.15 -1.08
C LEU A 227 33.37 -0.49 -0.12
N GLU A 228 33.18 -1.77 0.22
CA GLU A 228 34.03 -2.49 1.19
C GLU A 228 34.10 -1.80 2.56
N ARG A 229 33.07 -1.03 2.92
CA ARG A 229 33.00 -0.32 4.21
C ARG A 229 32.11 -1.10 5.19
N ARG A 230 32.41 -0.98 6.49
CA ARG A 230 31.58 -1.59 7.54
C ARG A 230 30.25 -0.87 7.59
N ALA A 231 29.16 -1.59 7.27
CA ALA A 231 27.80 -1.09 7.47
C ALA A 231 27.52 -0.97 8.98
N SER A 232 27.04 0.20 9.41
CA SER A 232 26.57 0.42 10.77
C SER A 232 25.06 0.66 10.76
N ALA A 233 24.34 -0.04 11.62
CA ALA A 233 22.88 0.07 11.69
C ALA A 233 22.41 1.47 12.13
N LYS A 234 23.13 2.12 13.03
CA LYS A 234 22.76 3.45 13.56
C LYS A 234 22.71 4.55 12.48
N PRO A 235 23.80 4.81 11.71
CA PRO A 235 23.75 5.80 10.64
C PRO A 235 22.80 5.40 9.50
N ALA A 236 22.63 4.10 9.21
CA ALA A 236 21.67 3.65 8.23
C ALA A 236 20.22 3.98 8.66
N LEU A 237 19.88 3.75 9.93
CA LEU A 237 18.59 4.12 10.49
C LEU A 237 18.38 5.64 10.48
N ALA A 238 19.39 6.42 10.92
CA ALA A 238 19.32 7.88 10.94
C ALA A 238 19.09 8.45 9.54
N LEU A 239 19.78 7.93 8.53
CA LEU A 239 19.63 8.36 7.15
C LEU A 239 18.25 7.94 6.58
N ALA A 240 17.75 6.75 6.93
CA ALA A 240 16.41 6.32 6.54
C ALA A 240 15.34 7.21 7.14
N VAL A 241 15.43 7.56 8.43
CA VAL A 241 14.52 8.49 9.10
C VAL A 241 14.57 9.87 8.46
N LEU A 242 15.79 10.39 8.18
CA LEU A 242 15.94 11.68 7.52
C LEU A 242 15.31 11.69 6.12
N ALA A 243 15.55 10.66 5.33
CA ALA A 243 14.94 10.53 4.01
C ALA A 243 13.40 10.47 4.08
N MET A 244 12.84 9.78 5.08
CA MET A 244 11.39 9.71 5.30
C MET A 244 10.83 11.06 5.75
N LEU A 245 11.54 11.79 6.61
CA LEU A 245 11.14 13.14 7.03
C LEU A 245 11.05 14.12 5.86
N VAL A 246 12.01 14.02 4.92
CA VAL A 246 12.02 14.85 3.72
C VAL A 246 10.88 14.46 2.76
N TYR A 247 10.63 13.16 2.60
CA TYR A 247 9.66 12.67 1.63
C TYR A 247 8.20 12.73 2.14
N GLN A 248 7.96 12.33 3.39
CA GLN A 248 6.63 12.31 4.01
C GLN A 248 6.72 12.51 5.54
N PRO A 249 6.79 13.76 6.02
CA PRO A 249 6.97 14.05 7.44
C PRO A 249 5.84 13.54 8.35
N TYR A 250 4.64 13.35 7.79
CA TYR A 250 3.45 12.90 8.53
C TYR A 250 3.30 11.37 8.66
N ASN A 251 4.24 10.58 8.16
CA ASN A 251 4.22 9.11 8.22
C ASN A 251 5.20 8.51 9.23
N LEU A 252 5.76 9.34 10.12
CA LEU A 252 6.65 8.94 11.21
C LEU A 252 5.92 8.74 12.51
#